data_cf1d75c43ec6215de1bc3fe822a885d1
#
_entry.id   cf1d75c43ec6215de1bc3fe822a885d1
#
_cell.length_a   1.000
_cell.length_b   1.000
_cell.length_c   1.000
_cell.angle_alpha   90.00
_cell.angle_beta   90.00
_cell.angle_gamma   90.00
#
_symmetry.space_group_name_H-M   'P 1'
#
loop_
_entity.id
_entity.type
_entity.pdbx_description
1 polymer ?
#
loop_
_entity_poly.entity_id
_entity_poly.type
_entity_poly.pdbx_seq_one_letter_code
_entity_poly.pdbx_strand_id
1 'polypeptide(L)'
;MEKIILGVDPGTTVMGFGIIQVMKNQMKFVQMNELILSKYDDHYLKLKLIFERTTELIDTYKPDELAIEAPFFGKNVQSMLKLGRAQGVAMAAGLAPVSYTHLTLP
;
A
#
# COMPACT_ATOMS: atom_id res chain seq x y z
N MET A 1 11.89 -21.38 1.82
CA MET A 1 11.96 -20.11 2.58
C MET A 1 10.64 -19.37 2.46
N GLU A 2 10.13 -18.93 3.57
CA GLU A 2 8.87 -18.19 3.60
C GLU A 2 9.12 -16.69 3.42
N LYS A 3 8.28 -16.06 2.63
CA LYS A 3 8.34 -14.63 2.41
C LYS A 3 6.94 -14.04 2.52
N ILE A 4 6.81 -12.94 3.23
CA ILE A 4 5.54 -12.21 3.35
C ILE A 4 5.65 -10.91 2.57
N ILE A 5 4.68 -10.67 1.72
CA ILE A 5 4.63 -9.48 0.88
C ILE A 5 3.38 -8.68 1.22
N LEU A 6 3.55 -7.39 1.46
CA LEU A 6 2.42 -6.45 1.55
C LEU A 6 2.23 -5.82 0.18
N GLY A 7 1.13 -6.16 -0.47
CA GLY A 7 0.75 -5.56 -1.74
C GLY A 7 -0.16 -4.36 -1.49
N VAL A 8 0.08 -3.28 -2.22
CA VAL A 8 -0.71 -2.06 -2.09
C VAL A 8 -1.22 -1.64 -3.46
N ASP A 9 -2.53 -1.45 -3.55
CA ASP A 9 -3.20 -0.92 -4.73
C ASP A 9 -3.66 0.51 -4.40
N PRO A 10 -2.91 1.53 -4.85
CA PRO A 10 -3.21 2.91 -4.46
C PRO A 10 -4.53 3.41 -5.04
N GLY A 11 -5.26 4.14 -4.23
CA GLY A 11 -6.50 4.79 -4.64
C GLY A 11 -6.83 5.92 -3.71
N THR A 12 -7.66 6.85 -4.17
CA THR A 12 -8.13 7.97 -3.37
C THR A 12 -9.59 7.81 -2.95
N THR A 13 -10.27 6.82 -3.51
CA THR A 13 -11.62 6.43 -3.14
C THR A 13 -11.61 5.20 -2.26
N VAL A 14 -10.88 4.19 -2.71
CA VAL A 14 -10.62 2.95 -1.97
C VAL A 14 -9.16 2.60 -2.18
N MET A 15 -8.48 2.30 -1.11
CA MET A 15 -7.10 1.81 -1.18
C MET A 15 -7.08 0.35 -0.77
N GLY A 16 -6.53 -0.50 -1.63
CA GLY A 16 -6.47 -1.94 -1.38
C GLY A 16 -5.13 -2.36 -0.81
N PHE A 17 -5.17 -3.31 0.12
CA PHE A 17 -3.98 -3.93 0.70
C PHE A 17 -4.15 -5.44 0.66
N GLY A 18 -3.08 -6.15 0.37
CA GLY A 18 -3.09 -7.60 0.38
C GLY A 18 -1.86 -8.13 1.10
N ILE A 19 -2.06 -9.09 1.97
CA ILE A 19 -0.96 -9.81 2.61
C ILE A 19 -0.82 -11.14 1.89
N ILE A 20 0.36 -11.36 1.32
CA ILE A 20 0.64 -12.52 0.50
C ILE A 20 1.80 -13.28 1.11
N GLN A 21 1.64 -14.57 1.26
CA GLN A 21 2.69 -15.46 1.73
C GLN A 21 3.21 -16.27 0.55
N VAL A 22 4.50 -16.26 0.35
CA VAL A 22 5.16 -17.05 -0.70
C VAL A 22 5.99 -18.13 -0.01
N MET A 23 5.73 -19.38 -0.37
CA MET A 23 6.43 -20.51 0.19
C MET A 23 6.59 -21.58 -0.88
N LYS A 24 7.84 -21.98 -1.19
CA LYS A 24 8.14 -23.05 -2.15
C LYS A 24 7.41 -22.89 -3.48
N ASN A 25 7.47 -21.69 -4.06
CA ASN A 25 6.83 -21.36 -5.34
C ASN A 25 5.31 -21.33 -5.31
N GLN A 26 4.71 -21.35 -4.12
CA GLN A 26 3.27 -21.19 -3.97
C GLN A 26 2.97 -19.85 -3.34
N MET A 27 1.95 -19.18 -3.85
CA MET A 27 1.46 -17.92 -3.32
C MET A 27 0.12 -18.15 -2.63
N LYS A 28 -0.02 -17.59 -1.45
CA LYS A 28 -1.25 -17.71 -0.70
C LYS A 28 -1.65 -16.33 -0.17
N PHE A 29 -2.89 -15.93 -0.42
CA PHE A 29 -3.44 -14.74 0.21
C PHE A 29 -3.75 -15.04 1.66
N VAL A 30 -3.15 -14.27 2.56
CA VAL A 30 -3.41 -14.38 3.99
C VAL A 30 -4.58 -13.48 4.38
N GLN A 31 -4.61 -12.27 3.83
CA GLN A 31 -5.66 -11.31 4.14
C GLN A 31 -5.76 -10.26 3.05
N MET A 32 -6.98 -9.84 2.79
CA MET A 32 -7.29 -8.68 1.96
C MET A 32 -7.86 -7.60 2.88
N ASN A 33 -7.46 -6.37 2.66
CA ASN A 33 -7.87 -5.23 3.48
C ASN A 33 -8.17 -4.04 2.59
N GLU A 34 -9.25 -3.33 2.89
CA GLU A 34 -9.61 -2.13 2.14
C GLU A 34 -9.75 -0.96 3.07
N LEU A 35 -9.22 0.18 2.65
CA LEU A 35 -9.39 1.45 3.34
C LEU A 35 -10.32 2.31 2.51
N ILE A 36 -11.53 2.53 3.00
CA ILE A 36 -12.53 3.34 2.30
C ILE A 36 -12.25 4.80 2.59
N LEU A 37 -11.90 5.55 1.55
CA LEU A 37 -11.52 6.95 1.66
C LEU A 37 -12.58 7.90 1.13
N SER A 38 -13.56 7.38 0.40
CA SER A 38 -14.58 8.20 -0.26
C SER A 38 -15.44 9.02 0.71
N LYS A 39 -15.54 8.59 1.95
CA LYS A 39 -16.32 9.30 2.97
C LYS A 39 -15.61 10.51 3.56
N TYR A 40 -14.37 10.74 3.18
CA TYR A 40 -13.59 11.89 3.66
C TYR A 40 -13.40 12.89 2.52
N ASP A 41 -13.60 14.19 2.81
CA ASP A 41 -13.42 15.24 1.82
C ASP A 41 -12.00 15.79 1.79
N ASP A 42 -11.32 15.78 2.93
CA ASP A 42 -9.99 16.35 3.06
C ASP A 42 -8.94 15.40 2.51
N HIS A 43 -8.26 15.81 1.44
CA HIS A 43 -7.22 15.02 0.81
C HIS A 43 -6.06 14.71 1.78
N TYR A 44 -5.68 15.67 2.59
CA TYR A 44 -4.57 15.47 3.55
C TYR A 44 -4.95 14.47 4.64
N LEU A 45 -6.21 14.49 5.07
CA LEU A 45 -6.69 13.47 6.01
C LEU A 45 -6.63 12.09 5.38
N LYS A 46 -6.97 11.96 4.10
CA LYS A 46 -6.85 10.68 3.39
C LYS A 46 -5.42 10.18 3.41
N LEU A 47 -4.44 11.06 3.16
CA LEU A 47 -3.03 10.68 3.19
C LEU A 47 -2.60 10.22 4.58
N LYS A 48 -3.07 10.89 5.63
CA LYS A 48 -2.79 10.47 7.00
C LYS A 48 -3.32 9.08 7.28
N LEU A 49 -4.55 8.80 6.86
CA LEU A 49 -5.19 7.50 7.07
C LEU A 49 -4.46 6.39 6.29
N ILE A 50 -3.99 6.70 5.09
CA ILE A 50 -3.19 5.75 4.31
C ILE A 50 -1.90 5.40 5.04
N PHE A 51 -1.21 6.41 5.56
CA PHE A 51 0.03 6.20 6.31
C PHE A 51 -0.22 5.34 7.54
N GLU A 52 -1.26 5.68 8.31
CA GLU A 52 -1.59 4.95 9.54
C GLU A 52 -1.96 3.49 9.27
N ARG A 53 -2.80 3.24 8.24
CA ARG A 53 -3.20 1.88 7.90
C ARG A 53 -2.01 1.06 7.40
N THR A 54 -1.18 1.65 6.55
CA THR A 54 0.01 0.96 6.03
C THR A 54 0.95 0.60 7.16
N THR A 55 1.21 1.52 8.06
CA THR A 55 2.07 1.29 9.22
C THR A 55 1.50 0.18 10.12
N GLU A 56 0.20 0.21 10.35
CA GLU A 56 -0.48 -0.80 11.18
C GLU A 56 -0.32 -2.21 10.59
N LEU A 57 -0.49 -2.34 9.26
CA LEU A 57 -0.34 -3.62 8.59
C LEU A 57 1.11 -4.10 8.63
N ILE A 58 2.06 -3.20 8.48
CA ILE A 58 3.48 -3.53 8.58
C ILE A 58 3.82 -4.03 9.97
N ASP A 59 3.34 -3.35 10.99
CA ASP A 59 3.60 -3.75 12.38
C ASP A 59 2.96 -5.09 12.72
N THR A 60 1.80 -5.37 12.17
CA THR A 60 1.07 -6.60 12.44
C THR A 60 1.67 -7.80 11.72
N TYR A 61 1.98 -7.66 10.44
CA TYR A 61 2.36 -8.80 9.61
C TYR A 61 3.86 -8.91 9.36
N LYS A 62 4.63 -7.86 9.65
CA LYS A 62 6.09 -7.85 9.48
C LYS A 62 6.50 -8.35 8.09
N PRO A 63 5.98 -7.76 7.02
CA PRO A 63 6.31 -8.26 5.68
C PRO A 63 7.77 -8.06 5.32
N ASP A 64 8.27 -8.92 4.44
CA ASP A 64 9.64 -8.86 3.95
C ASP A 64 9.78 -7.91 2.76
N GLU A 65 8.70 -7.72 2.02
CA GLU A 65 8.67 -6.86 0.84
C GLU A 65 7.40 -6.05 0.79
N LEU A 66 7.50 -4.87 0.18
CA LEU A 66 6.37 -4.02 -0.14
C LEU A 66 6.25 -3.94 -1.67
N ALA A 67 5.11 -4.35 -2.20
CA ALA A 67 4.83 -4.27 -3.62
C ALA A 67 3.71 -3.26 -3.83
N ILE A 68 3.99 -2.19 -4.56
CA ILE A 68 3.02 -1.13 -4.82
C ILE A 68 2.77 -1.04 -6.30
N GLU A 69 1.50 -1.10 -6.70
CA GLU A 69 1.13 -0.90 -8.08
C GLU A 69 1.32 0.57 -8.47
N ALA A 70 1.78 0.79 -9.69
CA ALA A 70 1.81 2.12 -10.25
C ALA A 70 0.37 2.60 -10.47
N PRO A 71 0.05 3.85 -10.14
CA PRO A 71 -1.30 4.35 -10.36
C PRO A 71 -1.60 4.41 -11.86
N PHE A 72 -2.84 4.08 -12.21
CA PHE A 72 -3.31 4.23 -13.58
C PHE A 72 -3.42 5.71 -13.93
N PHE A 73 -3.45 6.00 -15.25
CA PHE A 73 -3.71 7.34 -15.70
C PHE A 73 -5.06 7.81 -15.17
N GLY A 74 -5.05 8.89 -14.43
CA GLY A 74 -6.27 9.53 -14.00
C GLY A 74 -6.96 10.23 -15.15
N LYS A 75 -8.21 10.65 -14.92
CA LYS A 75 -8.99 11.37 -15.92
C LYS A 75 -8.39 12.74 -16.24
N ASN A 76 -7.60 13.28 -15.32
CA ASN A 76 -6.96 14.58 -15.47
C ASN A 76 -5.72 14.65 -14.58
N VAL A 77 -4.99 15.76 -14.72
CA VAL A 77 -3.74 15.96 -13.99
C VAL A 77 -3.94 15.92 -12.47
N GLN A 78 -5.03 16.48 -11.97
CA GLN A 78 -5.31 16.48 -10.53
C GLN A 78 -5.51 15.07 -9.99
N SER A 79 -6.24 14.24 -10.70
CA SER A 79 -6.44 12.83 -10.28
C SER A 79 -5.11 12.09 -10.23
N MET A 80 -4.25 12.32 -11.22
CA MET A 80 -2.93 11.69 -11.25
C MET A 80 -2.05 12.14 -10.10
N LEU A 81 -2.08 13.43 -9.77
CA LEU A 81 -1.31 13.96 -8.66
C LEU A 81 -1.78 13.36 -7.33
N LYS A 82 -3.08 13.24 -7.13
CA LYS A 82 -3.63 12.66 -5.90
C LYS A 82 -3.26 11.19 -5.77
N LEU A 83 -3.32 10.43 -6.86
CA LEU A 83 -2.91 9.03 -6.85
C LEU A 83 -1.42 8.90 -6.56
N GLY A 84 -0.60 9.76 -7.16
CA GLY A 84 0.84 9.78 -6.90
C GLY A 84 1.18 10.08 -5.44
N ARG A 85 0.45 11.01 -4.83
CA ARG A 85 0.63 11.32 -3.41
C ARG A 85 0.26 10.13 -2.54
N ALA A 86 -0.85 9.47 -2.84
CA ALA A 86 -1.28 8.28 -2.10
C ALA A 86 -0.24 7.17 -2.19
N GLN A 87 0.29 6.93 -3.39
CA GLN A 87 1.37 5.97 -3.60
C GLN A 87 2.61 6.36 -2.80
N GLY A 88 3.01 7.62 -2.87
CA GLY A 88 4.20 8.11 -2.17
C GLY A 88 4.10 7.98 -0.66
N VAL A 89 2.92 8.23 -0.11
CA VAL A 89 2.69 8.07 1.33
C VAL A 89 2.81 6.61 1.75
N ALA A 90 2.25 5.69 0.97
CA ALA A 90 2.37 4.26 1.25
C ALA A 90 3.82 3.81 1.15
N MET A 91 4.57 4.31 0.14
CA MET A 91 5.99 4.03 0.01
C MET A 91 6.77 4.52 1.22
N ALA A 92 6.50 5.75 1.67
CA ALA A 92 7.18 6.32 2.83
C ALA A 92 6.91 5.50 4.09
N ALA A 93 5.67 5.06 4.29
CA ALA A 93 5.31 4.22 5.42
C ALA A 93 6.05 2.88 5.38
N GLY A 94 6.19 2.31 4.19
CA GLY A 94 6.91 1.05 4.00
C GLY A 94 8.40 1.17 4.22
N LEU A 95 8.99 2.29 3.83
CA LEU A 95 10.43 2.53 3.95
C LEU A 95 10.86 3.04 5.32
N ALA A 96 9.93 3.59 6.09
CA ALA A 96 10.26 4.14 7.41
C ALA A 96 10.83 3.10 8.38
N PRO A 97 10.31 1.86 8.45
CA PRO A 97 10.95 0.82 9.25
C PRO A 97 12.29 0.41 8.63
N VAL A 98 13.34 0.40 9.42
CA VAL A 98 14.70 0.08 8.96
C VAL A 98 14.78 -1.32 8.34
N SER A 99 13.86 -2.20 8.67
CA SER A 99 13.85 -3.58 8.18
C SER A 99 13.54 -3.71 6.70
N TYR A 100 13.02 -2.67 6.05
CA TYR A 100 12.74 -2.72 4.63
C TYR A 100 13.96 -2.35 3.83
N THR A 101 14.42 -3.29 3.04
CA THR A 101 15.53 -3.06 2.13
C THR A 101 15.12 -3.23 0.67
N HIS A 102 13.86 -3.55 0.43
CA HIS A 102 13.42 -3.90 -0.91
C HIS A 102 12.00 -3.40 -1.18
N LEU A 103 11.87 -2.61 -2.24
CA LEU A 103 10.60 -2.07 -2.72
C LEU A 103 10.42 -2.49 -4.18
N THR A 104 9.29 -3.14 -4.48
CA THR A 104 8.98 -3.60 -5.82
C THR A 104 7.85 -2.76 -6.40
N LEU A 105 8.07 -2.23 -7.59
CA LEU A 105 7.06 -1.49 -8.35
C LEU A 105 6.71 -2.29 -9.60
N PRO A 106 5.45 -2.55 -9.86
CA PRO A 106 5.05 -3.22 -11.09
C PRO A 106 5.22 -2.33 -12.32
#